data_e89946cd76efd03a48543c8aee81d3d5
#
_entry.id   e89946cd76efd03a48543c8aee81d3d5
#
_cell.length_a   1.000
_cell.length_b   1.000
_cell.length_c   1.000
_cell.angle_alpha   90.00
_cell.angle_beta   90.00
_cell.angle_gamma   90.00
#
_symmetry.space_group_name_H-M   'P 1'
#
loop_
_entity.id
_entity.type
_entity.pdbx_description
1 polymer ?
#
loop_
_entity_poly.entity_id
_entity_poly.type
_entity_poly.pdbx_seq_one_letter_code
_entity_poly.pdbx_strand_id
1 'polypeptide(L)'
;MRSKKYTDRELCEIFSGKIKFICGKWFNQYNEEIKRIDSYLMRTGYFNTANDVIKFKDTFIMAYGEFELDWPDLPIIEEAKHCELEPLCYPLNEKQLIIINYLLRHDEEIFFILTGVGGSGKSTFANIIRQVFDNDYAPLDLQQLSDPYTLATGVGRRLICSDELNSKDLDNGTLKKIFSNQPITINPKFAKPYESRFQAAFFFNCNEPPKLDLTDTGMMRRILYYEMNEKIANPDPTLNRKVFSHKDLVNIVAHALQVDMTDWKSKFEKETRDCLVKNNSVYLCREEYKYVFYADRCKLKGLKPFSEPNWQRVRSLLIEWGYINVQAEENSLCK
;
A
#
# COMPACT_ATOMS: atom_id res chain seq x y z
N MET A 1 32.63 32.43 27.95
CA MET A 1 32.80 30.97 28.23
C MET A 1 32.90 30.27 26.88
N ARG A 2 34.04 29.63 26.57
CA ARG A 2 34.15 28.79 25.37
C ARG A 2 33.27 27.56 25.62
N SER A 3 32.21 27.37 24.81
CA SER A 3 31.38 26.18 24.88
C SER A 3 32.26 24.93 24.65
N LYS A 4 32.18 23.97 25.56
CA LYS A 4 32.84 22.68 25.42
C LYS A 4 32.41 22.08 24.07
N LYS A 5 33.38 21.82 23.20
CA LYS A 5 33.09 21.26 21.86
C LYS A 5 32.95 19.76 22.03
N TYR A 6 31.74 19.25 21.97
CA TYR A 6 31.46 17.82 21.99
C TYR A 6 31.69 17.22 20.60
N THR A 7 32.20 16.00 20.56
CA THR A 7 32.23 15.18 19.34
C THR A 7 30.81 14.66 19.03
N ASP A 8 30.53 14.32 17.77
CA ASP A 8 29.23 13.78 17.37
C ASP A 8 28.88 12.50 18.16
N ARG A 9 29.89 11.67 18.52
CA ARG A 9 29.72 10.49 19.32
C ARG A 9 29.32 10.79 20.77
N GLU A 10 29.96 11.76 21.40
CA GLU A 10 29.60 12.21 22.76
C GLU A 10 28.17 12.79 22.77
N LEU A 11 27.81 13.53 21.73
CA LEU A 11 26.43 14.03 21.57
C LEU A 11 25.43 12.89 21.42
N CYS A 12 25.75 11.86 20.64
CA CYS A 12 24.89 10.68 20.51
C CYS A 12 24.68 9.96 21.84
N GLU A 13 25.73 9.81 22.66
CA GLU A 13 25.63 9.23 24.01
C GLU A 13 24.76 10.10 24.93
N ILE A 14 24.88 11.44 24.87
CA ILE A 14 24.07 12.36 25.68
C ILE A 14 22.58 12.30 25.30
N PHE A 15 22.27 12.06 24.03
CA PHE A 15 20.91 12.08 23.52
C PHE A 15 20.25 10.71 23.41
N SER A 16 20.99 9.59 23.48
CA SER A 16 20.45 8.23 23.32
C SER A 16 19.29 7.88 24.28
N GLY A 17 19.26 8.49 25.46
CA GLY A 17 18.14 8.34 26.40
C GLY A 17 17.07 9.44 26.34
N LYS A 18 17.24 10.45 25.49
CA LYS A 18 16.36 11.62 25.44
C LYS A 18 15.54 11.72 24.18
N ILE A 19 16.08 11.19 23.09
CA ILE A 19 15.41 11.15 21.78
C ILE A 19 15.60 9.78 21.15
N LYS A 20 14.67 9.43 20.26
CA LYS A 20 14.72 8.22 19.43
C LYS A 20 14.45 8.60 18.00
N PHE A 21 15.05 7.89 17.07
CA PHE A 21 14.69 7.94 15.66
C PHE A 21 14.13 6.58 15.26
N ILE A 22 12.85 6.55 14.90
CA ILE A 22 12.14 5.32 14.59
C ILE A 22 11.43 5.52 13.24
N CYS A 23 11.78 4.72 12.24
CA CYS A 23 11.13 4.71 10.91
C CYS A 23 10.91 6.10 10.31
N GLY A 24 11.96 6.92 10.28
CA GLY A 24 11.90 8.25 9.67
C GLY A 24 11.37 9.37 10.58
N LYS A 25 10.92 9.07 11.79
CA LYS A 25 10.38 10.04 12.74
C LYS A 25 11.26 10.17 13.99
N TRP A 26 11.21 11.33 14.60
CA TRP A 26 11.90 11.60 15.86
C TRP A 26 10.91 11.65 17.02
N PHE A 27 11.27 11.03 18.14
CA PHE A 27 10.48 10.98 19.36
C PHE A 27 11.31 11.45 20.54
N ASN A 28 10.65 12.01 21.55
CA ASN A 28 11.27 12.30 22.84
C ASN A 28 11.27 11.06 23.73
N GLN A 29 11.85 11.18 24.92
CA GLN A 29 11.91 10.10 25.92
C GLN A 29 10.53 9.59 26.41
N TYR A 30 9.46 10.33 26.13
CA TYR A 30 8.09 9.98 26.49
C TYR A 30 7.30 9.38 25.30
N ASN A 31 7.99 9.05 24.19
CA ASN A 31 7.41 8.55 22.93
C ASN A 31 6.50 9.55 22.21
N GLU A 32 6.63 10.86 22.47
CA GLU A 32 5.92 11.90 21.74
C GLU A 32 6.71 12.32 20.49
N GLU A 33 6.03 12.43 19.34
CA GLU A 33 6.67 12.81 18.07
C GLU A 33 7.20 14.26 18.10
N ILE A 34 8.49 14.42 17.78
CA ILE A 34 9.14 15.73 17.66
C ILE A 34 9.03 16.23 16.20
N LYS A 35 7.98 16.93 15.86
CA LYS A 35 7.71 17.41 14.49
C LYS A 35 8.78 18.35 13.92
N ARG A 36 9.54 19.06 14.77
CA ARG A 36 10.60 20.02 14.39
C ARG A 36 11.88 19.71 15.13
N ILE A 37 12.50 18.57 14.84
CA ILE A 37 13.70 18.09 15.52
C ILE A 37 14.86 19.11 15.50
N ASP A 38 15.07 19.82 14.37
CA ASP A 38 16.16 20.78 14.27
C ASP A 38 15.97 21.94 15.27
N SER A 39 14.77 22.47 15.38
CA SER A 39 14.43 23.50 16.36
C SER A 39 14.52 23.00 17.79
N TYR A 40 14.15 21.73 18.02
CA TYR A 40 14.29 21.09 19.33
C TYR A 40 15.75 20.97 19.72
N LEU A 41 16.61 20.43 18.85
CA LEU A 41 18.04 20.23 19.10
C LEU A 41 18.76 21.56 19.29
N MET A 42 18.48 22.59 18.46
CA MET A 42 19.08 23.93 18.62
C MET A 42 18.76 24.56 19.98
N ARG A 43 17.57 24.36 20.52
CA ARG A 43 17.18 24.87 21.84
C ARG A 43 17.90 24.22 23.01
N THR A 44 18.48 23.04 22.81
CA THR A 44 19.24 22.34 23.86
C THR A 44 20.57 23.03 24.21
N GLY A 45 21.07 23.93 23.35
CA GLY A 45 22.33 24.64 23.53
C GLY A 45 23.59 23.81 23.25
N TYR A 46 23.45 22.59 22.77
CA TYR A 46 24.60 21.74 22.40
C TYR A 46 25.09 21.99 20.97
N PHE A 47 24.29 22.61 20.12
CA PHE A 47 24.56 22.84 18.69
C PHE A 47 24.70 24.34 18.42
N ASN A 48 25.74 24.72 17.67
CA ASN A 48 26.01 26.13 17.34
C ASN A 48 25.48 26.52 15.96
N THR A 49 25.37 25.57 15.04
CA THR A 49 24.92 25.79 13.67
C THR A 49 23.94 24.72 13.21
N ALA A 50 23.16 25.03 12.18
CA ALA A 50 22.28 24.05 11.53
C ALA A 50 23.09 22.86 10.95
N ASN A 51 24.31 23.09 10.48
CA ASN A 51 25.17 22.03 9.98
C ASN A 51 25.61 21.06 11.07
N ASP A 52 25.81 21.53 12.30
CA ASP A 52 26.12 20.66 13.43
C ASP A 52 24.94 19.75 13.75
N VAL A 53 23.71 20.27 13.68
CA VAL A 53 22.47 19.47 13.84
C VAL A 53 22.33 18.41 12.76
N ILE A 54 22.63 18.78 11.50
CA ILE A 54 22.54 17.82 10.38
C ILE A 54 23.53 16.65 10.58
N LYS A 55 24.78 16.96 10.88
CA LYS A 55 25.82 15.94 11.14
C LYS A 55 25.46 15.05 12.31
N PHE A 56 24.99 15.65 13.39
CA PHE A 56 24.53 14.91 14.56
C PHE A 56 23.40 13.96 14.22
N LYS A 57 22.36 14.42 13.52
CA LYS A 57 21.22 13.58 13.12
C LYS A 57 21.68 12.37 12.30
N ASP A 58 22.55 12.59 11.31
CA ASP A 58 23.11 11.52 10.49
C ASP A 58 23.84 10.48 11.37
N THR A 59 24.70 10.94 12.28
CA THR A 59 25.46 10.07 13.16
C THR A 59 24.55 9.32 14.15
N PHE A 60 23.55 10.00 14.69
CA PHE A 60 22.58 9.41 15.62
C PHE A 60 21.74 8.34 14.94
N ILE A 61 21.23 8.62 13.72
CA ILE A 61 20.44 7.66 12.94
C ILE A 61 21.26 6.40 12.65
N MET A 62 22.54 6.55 12.28
CA MET A 62 23.41 5.39 12.01
C MET A 62 23.71 4.57 13.27
N ALA A 63 23.78 5.19 14.44
CA ALA A 63 24.17 4.52 15.69
C ALA A 63 22.96 3.97 16.47
N TYR A 64 21.82 4.63 16.43
CA TYR A 64 20.67 4.37 17.30
C TYR A 64 19.33 4.40 16.55
N GLY A 65 19.32 4.49 15.21
CA GLY A 65 18.09 4.46 14.43
C GLY A 65 17.43 3.10 14.46
N GLU A 66 16.17 3.06 14.82
CA GLU A 66 15.32 1.87 14.74
C GLU A 66 14.54 1.92 13.43
N PHE A 67 14.68 0.90 12.59
CA PHE A 67 14.06 0.81 11.27
C PHE A 67 13.01 -0.30 11.19
N GLU A 68 12.87 -1.06 12.26
CA GLU A 68 11.79 -2.02 12.47
C GLU A 68 10.90 -1.50 13.59
N LEU A 69 9.61 -1.36 13.29
CA LEU A 69 8.64 -0.95 14.30
C LEU A 69 7.95 -2.19 14.84
N ASP A 70 8.03 -2.35 16.14
CA ASP A 70 7.02 -3.11 16.87
C ASP A 70 5.83 -2.14 17.06
N TRP A 71 4.89 -2.18 16.12
CA TRP A 71 3.75 -1.27 16.13
C TRP A 71 2.78 -1.68 17.25
N PRO A 72 2.56 -0.85 18.28
CA PRO A 72 1.43 -1.08 19.16
C PRO A 72 0.14 -1.00 18.33
N ASP A 73 -0.89 -1.71 18.71
CA ASP A 73 -2.21 -1.60 18.06
C ASP A 73 -2.61 -0.12 17.94
N LEU A 74 -3.32 0.22 16.85
CA LEU A 74 -3.92 1.55 16.75
C LEU A 74 -4.88 1.76 17.94
N PRO A 75 -4.88 2.91 18.61
CA PRO A 75 -5.76 3.16 19.75
C PRO A 75 -7.22 2.82 19.46
N ILE A 76 -7.69 3.09 18.24
CA ILE A 76 -9.05 2.79 17.79
C ILE A 76 -9.37 1.28 17.84
N ILE A 77 -8.37 0.38 17.71
CA ILE A 77 -8.58 -1.08 17.81
C ILE A 77 -8.92 -1.45 19.23
N GLU A 78 -8.21 -0.90 20.23
CA GLU A 78 -8.49 -1.18 21.63
C GLU A 78 -9.86 -0.66 22.03
N GLU A 79 -10.24 0.54 21.60
CA GLU A 79 -11.58 1.07 21.84
C GLU A 79 -12.66 0.20 21.18
N ALA A 80 -12.42 -0.27 19.95
CA ALA A 80 -13.35 -1.11 19.21
C ALA A 80 -13.56 -2.50 19.83
N LYS A 81 -12.55 -3.08 20.49
CA LYS A 81 -12.67 -4.36 21.22
C LYS A 81 -13.66 -4.29 22.38
N HIS A 82 -13.90 -3.10 22.92
CA HIS A 82 -14.79 -2.86 24.04
C HIS A 82 -16.09 -2.13 23.66
N CYS A 83 -16.31 -1.86 22.36
CA CYS A 83 -17.46 -1.17 21.84
C CYS A 83 -18.66 -2.12 21.72
N GLU A 84 -19.84 -1.67 22.20
CA GLU A 84 -21.11 -2.31 21.83
C GLU A 84 -21.44 -2.00 20.37
N LEU A 85 -21.80 -3.03 19.61
CA LEU A 85 -22.12 -2.86 18.20
C LEU A 85 -23.42 -2.08 18.01
N GLU A 86 -23.34 -0.98 17.31
CA GLU A 86 -24.48 -0.19 16.84
C GLU A 86 -24.67 -0.38 15.32
N PRO A 87 -25.84 -0.07 14.75
CA PRO A 87 -26.01 -0.04 13.31
C PRO A 87 -24.96 0.86 12.64
N LEU A 88 -24.38 0.40 11.53
CA LEU A 88 -23.38 1.18 10.81
C LEU A 88 -23.99 2.49 10.29
N CYS A 89 -23.31 3.60 10.52
CA CYS A 89 -23.67 4.92 9.99
C CYS A 89 -23.54 5.05 8.45
N TYR A 90 -22.81 4.09 7.83
CA TYR A 90 -22.63 3.92 6.41
C TYR A 90 -22.70 2.42 6.06
N PRO A 91 -23.48 2.01 5.04
CA PRO A 91 -23.66 0.60 4.70
C PRO A 91 -22.37 0.03 4.11
N LEU A 92 -21.61 -0.72 4.91
CA LEU A 92 -20.45 -1.50 4.48
C LEU A 92 -20.86 -2.96 4.32
N ASN A 93 -20.46 -3.57 3.20
CA ASN A 93 -20.65 -5.01 3.01
C ASN A 93 -19.50 -5.82 3.65
N GLU A 94 -19.68 -7.14 3.69
CA GLU A 94 -18.72 -8.05 4.30
C GLU A 94 -17.30 -7.89 3.73
N LYS A 95 -17.14 -7.78 2.39
CA LYS A 95 -15.82 -7.61 1.76
C LYS A 95 -15.14 -6.31 2.18
N GLN A 96 -15.89 -5.22 2.33
CA GLN A 96 -15.35 -3.95 2.80
C GLN A 96 -14.89 -4.03 4.25
N LEU A 97 -15.64 -4.73 5.10
CA LEU A 97 -15.25 -4.98 6.48
C LEU A 97 -14.03 -5.89 6.58
N ILE A 98 -13.92 -6.92 5.73
CA ILE A 98 -12.71 -7.76 5.61
C ILE A 98 -11.49 -6.93 5.21
N ILE A 99 -11.62 -6.02 4.24
CA ILE A 99 -10.54 -5.12 3.84
C ILE A 99 -10.09 -4.27 5.02
N ILE A 100 -11.01 -3.65 5.77
CA ILE A 100 -10.68 -2.85 6.96
C ILE A 100 -9.95 -3.72 7.99
N ASN A 101 -10.48 -4.92 8.32
CA ASN A 101 -9.85 -5.83 9.27
C ASN A 101 -8.41 -6.16 8.84
N TYR A 102 -8.23 -6.56 7.57
CA TYR A 102 -6.91 -6.88 7.03
C TYR A 102 -5.94 -5.71 7.12
N LEU A 103 -6.35 -4.51 6.69
CA LEU A 103 -5.50 -3.31 6.73
C LEU A 103 -5.06 -2.95 8.16
N LEU A 104 -5.92 -3.20 9.15
CA LEU A 104 -5.60 -2.97 10.57
C LEU A 104 -4.60 -3.99 11.12
N ARG A 105 -4.69 -5.25 10.71
CA ARG A 105 -3.78 -6.33 11.15
C ARG A 105 -2.47 -6.34 10.38
N HIS A 106 -2.57 -6.22 9.04
CA HIS A 106 -1.46 -6.28 8.09
C HIS A 106 -0.47 -7.43 8.38
N ASP A 107 -1.01 -8.62 8.52
CA ASP A 107 -0.27 -9.83 8.88
C ASP A 107 0.26 -10.62 7.66
N GLU A 108 -0.03 -10.15 6.44
CA GLU A 108 0.40 -10.80 5.20
C GLU A 108 0.87 -9.78 4.14
N GLU A 109 1.61 -10.25 3.14
CA GLU A 109 2.16 -9.43 2.04
C GLU A 109 1.11 -9.17 0.93
N ILE A 110 -0.09 -8.73 1.28
CA ILE A 110 -1.18 -8.44 0.34
C ILE A 110 -1.40 -6.93 0.23
N PHE A 111 -1.72 -6.47 -0.98
CA PHE A 111 -2.24 -5.13 -1.18
C PHE A 111 -3.54 -5.17 -2.00
N PHE A 112 -4.45 -4.29 -1.63
CA PHE A 112 -5.75 -4.18 -2.28
C PHE A 112 -5.76 -3.12 -3.36
N ILE A 113 -6.38 -3.46 -4.49
CA ILE A 113 -6.75 -2.53 -5.53
C ILE A 113 -8.27 -2.48 -5.63
N LEU A 114 -8.83 -1.35 -5.23
CA LEU A 114 -10.24 -1.06 -5.37
C LEU A 114 -10.50 -0.49 -6.76
N THR A 115 -11.34 -1.14 -7.53
CA THR A 115 -11.69 -0.71 -8.89
C THR A 115 -13.22 -0.69 -9.10
N GLY A 116 -13.67 -0.15 -10.20
CA GLY A 116 -15.08 -0.15 -10.58
C GLY A 116 -15.58 1.17 -11.14
N VAL A 117 -16.87 1.22 -11.42
CA VAL A 117 -17.51 2.35 -12.12
C VAL A 117 -17.56 3.63 -11.26
N GLY A 118 -17.60 4.78 -11.93
CA GLY A 118 -17.84 6.06 -11.26
C GLY A 118 -19.20 6.08 -10.53
N GLY A 119 -19.24 6.64 -9.31
CA GLY A 119 -20.47 6.71 -8.51
C GLY A 119 -20.83 5.42 -7.76
N SER A 120 -19.91 4.46 -7.63
CA SER A 120 -20.10 3.23 -6.84
C SER A 120 -19.72 3.34 -5.36
N GLY A 121 -19.26 4.51 -4.90
CA GLY A 121 -18.87 4.70 -3.49
C GLY A 121 -17.41 4.44 -3.15
N LYS A 122 -16.55 4.17 -4.15
CA LYS A 122 -15.10 3.93 -3.94
C LYS A 122 -14.42 5.02 -3.12
N SER A 123 -14.61 6.28 -3.50
CA SER A 123 -13.99 7.43 -2.81
C SER A 123 -14.50 7.59 -1.38
N THR A 124 -15.77 7.27 -1.12
CA THR A 124 -16.33 7.27 0.23
C THR A 124 -15.68 6.17 1.09
N PHE A 125 -15.55 4.97 0.53
CA PHE A 125 -14.91 3.86 1.24
C PHE A 125 -13.43 4.16 1.53
N ALA A 126 -12.68 4.68 0.56
CA ALA A 126 -11.31 5.13 0.75
C ALA A 126 -11.19 6.25 1.81
N ASN A 127 -12.18 7.17 1.87
CA ASN A 127 -12.23 8.20 2.90
C ASN A 127 -12.43 7.61 4.31
N ILE A 128 -13.29 6.60 4.46
CA ILE A 128 -13.46 5.88 5.73
C ILE A 128 -12.15 5.26 6.18
N ILE A 129 -11.48 4.51 5.28
CA ILE A 129 -10.20 3.87 5.59
C ILE A 129 -9.18 4.91 6.06
N ARG A 130 -9.01 6.02 5.32
CA ARG A 130 -8.07 7.09 5.72
C ARG A 130 -8.38 7.65 7.11
N GLN A 131 -9.65 7.87 7.44
CA GLN A 131 -10.03 8.39 8.76
C GLN A 131 -9.79 7.38 9.88
N VAL A 132 -9.94 6.08 9.63
CA VAL A 132 -9.59 5.04 10.60
C VAL A 132 -8.10 5.07 10.95
N PHE A 133 -7.23 5.36 9.96
CA PHE A 133 -5.78 5.46 10.18
C PHE A 133 -5.31 6.87 10.57
N ASP A 134 -6.19 7.88 10.48
CA ASP A 134 -5.93 9.28 10.83
C ASP A 134 -4.59 9.80 10.28
N ASN A 135 -3.66 10.15 11.15
CA ASN A 135 -2.34 10.69 10.78
C ASN A 135 -1.34 9.59 10.36
N ASP A 136 -1.69 8.30 10.48
CA ASP A 136 -0.80 7.17 10.21
C ASP A 136 -0.88 6.67 8.76
N TYR A 137 -1.44 7.45 7.83
CA TYR A 137 -1.40 7.13 6.41
C TYR A 137 -0.53 8.09 5.59
N ALA A 138 -0.03 7.61 4.44
CA ALA A 138 0.61 8.44 3.43
C ALA A 138 -0.11 8.30 2.07
N PRO A 139 -0.41 9.43 1.40
CA PRO A 139 -1.06 9.43 0.09
C PRO A 139 0.01 9.22 -1.01
N LEU A 140 0.43 7.98 -1.22
CA LEU A 140 1.38 7.60 -2.26
C LEU A 140 0.73 6.65 -3.25
N ASP A 141 0.89 6.91 -4.55
CA ASP A 141 0.52 5.98 -5.60
C ASP A 141 1.64 4.97 -5.90
N LEU A 142 1.34 3.93 -6.70
CA LEU A 142 2.30 2.89 -7.05
C LEU A 142 3.54 3.45 -7.78
N GLN A 143 3.39 4.51 -8.56
CA GLN A 143 4.51 5.13 -9.27
C GLN A 143 5.41 5.90 -8.29
N GLN A 144 4.82 6.59 -7.32
CA GLN A 144 5.55 7.32 -6.28
C GLN A 144 6.31 6.38 -5.35
N LEU A 145 5.85 5.14 -5.16
CA LEU A 145 6.59 4.11 -4.43
C LEU A 145 7.89 3.68 -5.14
N SER A 146 8.01 3.91 -6.43
CA SER A 146 9.25 3.64 -7.18
C SER A 146 10.22 4.83 -7.17
N ASP A 147 9.80 6.01 -6.69
CA ASP A 147 10.67 7.19 -6.57
C ASP A 147 11.28 7.29 -5.16
N PRO A 148 12.60 7.16 -5.03
CA PRO A 148 13.29 7.17 -3.72
C PRO A 148 13.06 8.44 -2.90
N TYR A 149 12.71 9.57 -3.54
CA TYR A 149 12.46 10.83 -2.84
C TYR A 149 11.07 10.89 -2.23
N THR A 150 10.04 10.51 -2.99
CA THR A 150 8.66 10.51 -2.50
C THR A 150 8.40 9.39 -1.50
N LEU A 151 9.12 8.28 -1.67
CA LEU A 151 9.07 7.12 -0.80
C LEU A 151 9.35 7.47 0.67
N ALA A 152 10.22 8.45 0.93
CA ALA A 152 10.52 8.92 2.28
C ALA A 152 9.28 9.40 3.07
N THR A 153 8.24 9.84 2.39
CA THR A 153 6.99 10.31 3.05
C THR A 153 6.14 9.16 3.60
N GLY A 154 6.32 7.95 3.06
CA GLY A 154 5.63 6.74 3.50
C GLY A 154 6.32 5.99 4.63
N VAL A 155 7.59 6.30 4.90
CA VAL A 155 8.33 5.63 5.99
C VAL A 155 7.67 5.93 7.33
N GLY A 156 7.47 4.90 8.15
CA GLY A 156 6.81 5.03 9.44
C GLY A 156 5.33 5.35 9.36
N ARG A 157 4.66 5.05 8.25
CA ARG A 157 3.20 5.09 8.11
C ARG A 157 2.65 3.67 8.14
N ARG A 158 1.45 3.51 8.70
CA ARG A 158 0.75 2.21 8.78
C ARG A 158 -0.06 1.91 7.54
N LEU A 159 -0.46 2.94 6.81
CA LEU A 159 -1.21 2.80 5.57
C LEU A 159 -0.60 3.63 4.45
N ILE A 160 -0.42 3.02 3.31
CA ILE A 160 -0.16 3.69 2.04
C ILE A 160 -1.44 3.59 1.20
N CYS A 161 -2.01 4.74 0.86
CA CYS A 161 -3.31 4.79 0.19
C CYS A 161 -3.31 5.89 -0.86
N SER A 162 -3.80 5.58 -2.06
CA SER A 162 -3.97 6.56 -3.15
C SER A 162 -5.37 6.47 -3.76
N ASP A 163 -5.90 7.60 -4.19
CA ASP A 163 -7.22 7.70 -4.84
C ASP A 163 -7.17 7.52 -6.35
N GLU A 164 -6.00 7.62 -6.97
CA GLU A 164 -5.82 7.45 -8.41
C GLU A 164 -4.53 6.67 -8.68
N LEU A 165 -4.67 5.54 -9.36
CA LEU A 165 -3.55 4.80 -9.91
C LEU A 165 -3.33 5.19 -11.36
N ASN A 166 -2.20 5.81 -11.64
CA ASN A 166 -1.74 5.99 -13.01
C ASN A 166 -1.11 4.69 -13.52
N SER A 167 -1.57 4.22 -14.68
CA SER A 167 -1.18 2.94 -15.29
C SER A 167 0.14 2.99 -16.09
N LYS A 168 1.09 3.84 -15.68
CA LYS A 168 2.42 3.89 -16.33
C LYS A 168 3.30 2.73 -15.88
N ASP A 169 4.37 2.48 -16.61
CA ASP A 169 5.31 1.40 -16.33
C ASP A 169 5.76 1.41 -14.86
N LEU A 170 5.45 0.32 -14.16
CA LEU A 170 5.76 0.13 -12.75
C LEU A 170 7.10 -0.61 -12.62
N ASP A 171 7.97 -0.15 -11.71
CA ASP A 171 9.15 -0.93 -11.33
C ASP A 171 8.75 -2.07 -10.38
N ASN A 172 8.41 -3.21 -10.96
CA ASN A 172 8.01 -4.40 -10.21
C ASN A 172 9.07 -4.86 -9.21
N GLY A 173 10.35 -4.61 -9.48
CA GLY A 173 11.45 -5.01 -8.58
C GLY A 173 11.40 -4.25 -7.25
N THR A 174 11.29 -2.93 -7.30
CA THR A 174 11.17 -2.07 -6.12
C THR A 174 9.86 -2.33 -5.39
N LEU A 175 8.73 -2.44 -6.11
CA LEU A 175 7.43 -2.72 -5.50
C LEU A 175 7.42 -4.05 -4.74
N LYS A 176 8.03 -5.10 -5.31
CA LYS A 176 8.16 -6.39 -4.60
C LYS A 176 8.89 -6.26 -3.27
N LYS A 177 10.01 -5.54 -3.24
CA LYS A 177 10.79 -5.32 -2.02
C LYS A 177 9.94 -4.61 -0.97
N ILE A 178 9.20 -3.57 -1.39
CA ILE A 178 8.31 -2.80 -0.52
C ILE A 178 7.21 -3.70 0.07
N PHE A 179 6.48 -4.42 -0.77
CA PHE A 179 5.38 -5.28 -0.33
C PHE A 179 5.83 -6.51 0.46
N SER A 180 7.09 -6.92 0.31
CA SER A 180 7.70 -8.03 1.08
C SER A 180 8.48 -7.53 2.29
N ASN A 181 8.28 -6.28 2.71
CA ASN A 181 8.98 -5.68 3.85
C ASN A 181 10.51 -5.87 3.79
N GLN A 182 11.10 -5.87 2.58
CA GLN A 182 12.54 -5.96 2.41
C GLN A 182 13.20 -4.59 2.59
N PRO A 183 14.48 -4.55 3.02
CA PRO A 183 15.22 -3.29 3.09
C PRO A 183 15.29 -2.61 1.73
N ILE A 184 15.01 -1.32 1.71
CA ILE A 184 15.14 -0.45 0.55
C ILE A 184 15.86 0.83 0.93
N THR A 185 16.57 1.40 -0.03
CA THR A 185 17.23 2.68 0.15
C THR A 185 16.24 3.82 0.03
N ILE A 186 16.11 4.60 1.07
CA ILE A 186 15.34 5.84 1.11
C ILE A 186 16.29 7.00 0.88
N ASN A 187 15.91 7.91 -0.01
CA ASN A 187 16.72 9.08 -0.36
C ASN A 187 15.95 10.38 -0.12
N PRO A 188 15.81 10.84 1.13
CA PRO A 188 15.06 12.05 1.42
C PRO A 188 15.80 13.30 0.88
N LYS A 189 15.03 14.31 0.45
CA LYS A 189 15.61 15.58 0.02
C LYS A 189 16.39 16.21 1.17
N PHE A 190 17.58 16.68 0.88
CA PHE A 190 18.47 17.38 1.83
C PHE A 190 18.94 16.55 3.02
N ALA A 191 18.88 15.23 2.95
CA ALA A 191 19.43 14.32 3.95
C ALA A 191 20.22 13.19 3.27
N LYS A 192 21.03 12.45 4.03
CA LYS A 192 21.74 11.31 3.50
C LYS A 192 20.78 10.14 3.25
N PRO A 193 21.02 9.34 2.21
CA PRO A 193 20.29 8.08 2.02
C PRO A 193 20.46 7.16 3.24
N TYR A 194 19.40 6.44 3.58
CA TYR A 194 19.42 5.40 4.61
C TYR A 194 18.58 4.20 4.14
N GLU A 195 18.82 3.05 4.75
CA GLU A 195 17.98 1.86 4.52
C GLU A 195 16.81 1.85 5.48
N SER A 196 15.64 1.46 4.99
CA SER A 196 14.44 1.27 5.82
C SER A 196 13.57 0.16 5.25
N ARG A 197 12.55 -0.25 6.02
CA ARG A 197 11.53 -1.21 5.63
C ARG A 197 10.16 -0.54 5.68
N PHE A 198 9.24 -1.01 4.82
CA PHE A 198 7.86 -0.57 4.81
C PHE A 198 6.98 -1.61 5.50
N GLN A 199 6.55 -1.31 6.71
CA GLN A 199 5.59 -2.13 7.46
C GLN A 199 4.17 -1.58 7.32
N ALA A 200 3.84 -1.01 6.17
CA ALA A 200 2.55 -0.41 5.91
C ALA A 200 1.62 -1.38 5.17
N ALA A 201 0.34 -1.32 5.48
CA ALA A 201 -0.70 -1.87 4.64
C ALA A 201 -0.87 -1.00 3.38
N PHE A 202 -1.25 -1.61 2.25
CA PHE A 202 -1.37 -0.92 0.98
C PHE A 202 -2.79 -1.04 0.43
N PHE A 203 -3.39 0.11 0.15
CA PHE A 203 -4.74 0.21 -0.40
C PHE A 203 -4.78 1.27 -1.50
N PHE A 204 -5.09 0.85 -2.72
CA PHE A 204 -5.13 1.73 -3.89
C PHE A 204 -6.51 1.76 -4.51
N ASN A 205 -6.95 2.96 -4.91
CA ASN A 205 -8.21 3.16 -5.60
C ASN A 205 -7.94 3.55 -7.06
N CYS A 206 -8.66 2.95 -8.01
CA CYS A 206 -8.56 3.29 -9.42
C CYS A 206 -9.91 3.09 -10.15
N ASN A 207 -10.08 3.75 -11.28
CA ASN A 207 -11.22 3.53 -12.14
C ASN A 207 -10.98 2.35 -13.10
N GLU A 208 -9.72 2.17 -13.54
CA GLU A 208 -9.30 1.07 -14.38
C GLU A 208 -8.16 0.32 -13.71
N PRO A 209 -8.17 -1.03 -13.74
CA PRO A 209 -7.09 -1.82 -13.17
C PRO A 209 -5.75 -1.45 -13.81
N PRO A 210 -4.67 -1.28 -13.00
CA PRO A 210 -3.34 -1.04 -13.55
C PRO A 210 -2.88 -2.24 -14.38
N LYS A 211 -2.07 -1.97 -15.41
CA LYS A 211 -1.47 -3.00 -16.27
C LYS A 211 -0.33 -3.67 -15.50
N LEU A 212 -0.61 -4.81 -14.89
CA LEU A 212 0.36 -5.60 -14.19
C LEU A 212 0.92 -6.72 -15.07
N ASP A 213 2.17 -7.09 -14.87
CA ASP A 213 2.78 -8.20 -15.57
C ASP A 213 2.33 -9.53 -14.96
N LEU A 214 1.43 -10.23 -15.67
CA LEU A 214 0.95 -11.55 -15.26
C LEU A 214 2.01 -12.65 -15.28
N THR A 215 3.16 -12.40 -15.90
CA THR A 215 4.26 -13.36 -15.87
C THR A 215 5.01 -13.32 -14.55
N ASP A 216 4.78 -12.28 -13.75
CA ASP A 216 5.35 -12.11 -12.44
C ASP A 216 4.46 -12.69 -11.34
N THR A 217 4.63 -13.99 -11.08
CA THR A 217 3.88 -14.71 -10.04
C THR A 217 4.11 -14.15 -8.63
N GLY A 218 5.29 -13.53 -8.39
CA GLY A 218 5.59 -12.91 -7.11
C GLY A 218 4.72 -11.69 -6.84
N MET A 219 4.43 -10.89 -7.86
CA MET A 219 3.48 -9.77 -7.76
C MET A 219 2.04 -10.26 -7.70
N MET A 220 1.66 -11.20 -8.56
CA MET A 220 0.28 -11.68 -8.66
C MET A 220 -0.28 -12.23 -7.35
N ARG A 221 0.52 -13.00 -6.61
CA ARG A 221 0.07 -13.57 -5.32
C ARG A 221 -0.17 -12.53 -4.22
N ARG A 222 0.32 -11.29 -4.43
CA ARG A 222 0.22 -10.19 -3.46
C ARG A 222 -0.91 -9.23 -3.75
N ILE A 223 -1.57 -9.36 -4.90
CA ILE A 223 -2.61 -8.43 -5.34
C ILE A 223 -3.97 -9.06 -5.13
N LEU A 224 -4.87 -8.32 -4.50
CA LEU A 224 -6.29 -8.62 -4.51
C LEU A 224 -7.07 -7.44 -5.05
N TYR A 225 -7.95 -7.72 -5.99
CA TYR A 225 -8.89 -6.75 -6.52
C TYR A 225 -10.23 -6.85 -5.82
N TYR A 226 -10.79 -5.70 -5.51
CA TYR A 226 -12.19 -5.57 -5.14
C TYR A 226 -12.89 -4.66 -6.13
N GLU A 227 -13.91 -5.17 -6.81
CA GLU A 227 -14.61 -4.46 -7.89
C GLU A 227 -15.96 -3.94 -7.40
N MET A 228 -16.13 -2.61 -7.36
CA MET A 228 -17.39 -1.95 -7.02
C MET A 228 -18.11 -1.49 -8.30
N ASN A 229 -18.91 -2.38 -8.89
CA ASN A 229 -19.56 -2.13 -10.20
C ASN A 229 -21.00 -1.63 -10.09
N GLU A 230 -21.59 -1.62 -8.91
CA GLU A 230 -22.94 -1.14 -8.71
C GLU A 230 -22.95 0.36 -8.45
N LYS A 231 -23.62 1.10 -9.33
CA LYS A 231 -23.85 2.55 -9.11
C LYS A 231 -24.85 2.74 -7.98
N ILE A 232 -24.52 3.65 -7.07
CA ILE A 232 -25.47 4.09 -6.04
C ILE A 232 -26.58 4.90 -6.72
N ALA A 233 -27.84 4.47 -6.56
CA ALA A 233 -28.99 5.09 -7.24
C ALA A 233 -29.17 6.58 -6.84
N ASN A 234 -28.97 6.91 -5.58
CA ASN A 234 -29.06 8.26 -5.05
C ASN A 234 -27.78 8.59 -4.29
N PRO A 235 -26.68 8.96 -4.99
CA PRO A 235 -25.41 9.25 -4.34
C PRO A 235 -25.51 10.56 -3.55
N ASP A 236 -25.08 10.52 -2.29
CA ASP A 236 -24.82 11.73 -1.52
C ASP A 236 -23.39 12.23 -1.81
N PRO A 237 -23.22 13.34 -2.56
CA PRO A 237 -21.91 13.83 -2.94
C PRO A 237 -21.09 14.35 -1.75
N THR A 238 -21.70 14.53 -0.58
CA THR A 238 -21.00 15.01 0.61
C THR A 238 -20.25 13.89 1.33
N LEU A 239 -20.63 12.63 1.13
CA LEU A 239 -20.07 11.48 1.85
C LEU A 239 -18.58 11.25 1.58
N ASN A 240 -18.09 11.54 0.37
CA ASN A 240 -16.68 11.39 0.05
C ASN A 240 -15.76 12.40 0.77
N ARG A 241 -16.35 13.48 1.33
CA ARG A 241 -15.68 14.49 2.15
C ARG A 241 -16.17 14.51 3.59
N LYS A 242 -17.09 13.61 3.94
CA LYS A 242 -17.67 13.55 5.28
C LYS A 242 -16.56 13.24 6.30
N VAL A 243 -16.51 14.02 7.36
CA VAL A 243 -15.78 13.68 8.57
C VAL A 243 -16.71 12.84 9.42
N PHE A 244 -16.36 11.58 9.62
CA PHE A 244 -17.09 10.68 10.50
C PHE A 244 -16.76 11.02 11.96
N SER A 245 -17.71 10.83 12.86
CA SER A 245 -17.41 11.00 14.28
C SER A 245 -16.46 9.90 14.76
N HIS A 246 -15.68 10.16 15.79
CA HIS A 246 -14.81 9.14 16.38
C HIS A 246 -15.60 7.88 16.77
N LYS A 247 -16.79 8.06 17.36
CA LYS A 247 -17.70 6.95 17.72
C LYS A 247 -18.10 6.13 16.49
N ASP A 248 -18.42 6.78 15.36
CA ASP A 248 -18.74 6.07 14.11
C ASP A 248 -17.57 5.22 13.61
N LEU A 249 -16.36 5.77 13.65
CA LEU A 249 -15.15 5.06 13.22
C LEU A 249 -14.84 3.87 14.13
N VAL A 250 -14.95 4.06 15.47
CA VAL A 250 -14.81 2.96 16.44
C VAL A 250 -15.82 1.85 16.16
N ASN A 251 -17.08 2.20 15.90
CA ASN A 251 -18.12 1.21 15.58
C ASN A 251 -17.84 0.49 14.25
N ILE A 252 -17.36 1.19 13.22
CA ILE A 252 -16.94 0.57 11.95
C ILE A 252 -15.79 -0.44 12.18
N VAL A 253 -14.79 -0.06 12.96
CA VAL A 253 -13.67 -0.95 13.32
C VAL A 253 -14.17 -2.14 14.13
N ALA A 254 -15.08 -1.95 15.09
CA ALA A 254 -15.68 -3.01 15.89
C ALA A 254 -16.40 -4.05 15.01
N HIS A 255 -17.19 -3.59 14.03
CA HIS A 255 -17.80 -4.48 13.02
C HIS A 255 -16.73 -5.20 12.18
N ALA A 256 -15.68 -4.49 11.75
CA ALA A 256 -14.61 -5.10 10.97
C ALA A 256 -13.85 -6.18 11.76
N LEU A 257 -13.59 -5.99 13.05
CA LEU A 257 -12.92 -6.97 13.89
C LEU A 257 -13.74 -8.26 14.13
N GLN A 258 -15.06 -8.22 13.91
CA GLN A 258 -15.94 -9.38 14.10
C GLN A 258 -16.18 -10.19 12.83
N VAL A 259 -15.75 -9.74 11.65
CA VAL A 259 -15.91 -10.52 10.43
C VAL A 259 -15.08 -11.80 10.49
N ASP A 260 -15.63 -12.87 9.89
CA ASP A 260 -14.90 -14.12 9.75
C ASP A 260 -13.77 -13.96 8.72
N MET A 261 -12.54 -14.09 9.19
CA MET A 261 -11.32 -14.04 8.39
C MET A 261 -10.85 -15.41 7.93
N THR A 262 -11.62 -16.47 8.18
CA THR A 262 -11.30 -17.81 7.67
C THR A 262 -11.41 -17.80 6.14
N ASP A 263 -10.32 -18.19 5.45
CA ASP A 263 -10.25 -18.26 3.98
C ASP A 263 -10.71 -16.98 3.26
N TRP A 264 -10.51 -15.82 3.90
CA TRP A 264 -10.98 -14.51 3.43
C TRP A 264 -10.49 -14.14 2.02
N LYS A 265 -9.30 -14.61 1.62
CA LYS A 265 -8.72 -14.33 0.30
C LYS A 265 -9.57 -14.91 -0.83
N SER A 266 -10.13 -16.10 -0.65
CA SER A 266 -10.95 -16.76 -1.66
C SER A 266 -12.15 -15.91 -2.09
N LYS A 267 -12.67 -15.07 -1.18
CA LYS A 267 -13.76 -14.13 -1.48
C LYS A 267 -13.40 -13.08 -2.53
N PHE A 268 -12.11 -12.84 -2.78
CA PHE A 268 -11.60 -11.86 -3.75
C PHE A 268 -10.96 -12.50 -4.99
N GLU A 269 -10.67 -13.80 -4.96
CA GLU A 269 -9.95 -14.48 -6.05
C GLU A 269 -10.62 -14.34 -7.41
N LYS A 270 -11.93 -14.56 -7.48
CA LYS A 270 -12.66 -14.46 -8.74
C LYS A 270 -12.56 -13.06 -9.33
N GLU A 271 -12.83 -12.03 -8.53
CA GLU A 271 -12.74 -10.63 -8.97
C GLU A 271 -11.31 -10.27 -9.39
N THR A 272 -10.32 -10.77 -8.66
CA THR A 272 -8.91 -10.59 -8.98
C THR A 272 -8.58 -11.19 -10.35
N ARG A 273 -8.97 -12.43 -10.60
CA ARG A 273 -8.77 -13.10 -11.89
C ARG A 273 -9.49 -12.37 -13.03
N ASP A 274 -10.76 -11.99 -12.81
CA ASP A 274 -11.54 -11.25 -13.80
C ASP A 274 -10.90 -9.90 -14.16
N CYS A 275 -10.40 -9.15 -13.17
CA CYS A 275 -9.68 -7.89 -13.41
C CYS A 275 -8.37 -8.09 -14.18
N LEU A 276 -7.60 -9.12 -13.84
CA LEU A 276 -6.35 -9.43 -14.53
C LEU A 276 -6.59 -9.83 -16.00
N VAL A 277 -7.66 -10.57 -16.28
CA VAL A 277 -8.01 -11.01 -17.64
C VAL A 277 -8.51 -9.86 -18.51
N LYS A 278 -9.02 -8.77 -17.94
CA LYS A 278 -9.41 -7.55 -18.69
C LYS A 278 -8.22 -6.83 -19.35
N ASN A 279 -6.99 -7.14 -18.97
CA ASN A 279 -5.79 -6.62 -19.64
C ASN A 279 -5.78 -7.06 -21.12
N ASN A 280 -5.67 -6.12 -22.05
CA ASN A 280 -5.76 -6.38 -23.49
C ASN A 280 -4.79 -7.45 -23.99
N SER A 281 -3.54 -7.49 -23.50
CA SER A 281 -2.57 -8.52 -23.92
C SER A 281 -2.94 -9.90 -23.41
N VAL A 282 -3.52 -9.99 -22.20
CA VAL A 282 -4.01 -11.23 -21.60
C VAL A 282 -5.26 -11.72 -22.30
N TYR A 283 -6.18 -10.81 -22.60
CA TYR A 283 -7.40 -11.10 -23.35
C TYR A 283 -7.07 -11.73 -24.72
N LEU A 284 -6.05 -11.21 -25.42
CA LEU A 284 -5.59 -11.80 -26.68
C LEU A 284 -4.94 -13.19 -26.48
N CYS A 285 -4.27 -13.45 -25.37
CA CYS A 285 -3.80 -14.82 -25.03
C CYS A 285 -4.95 -15.80 -24.89
N ARG A 286 -6.12 -15.35 -24.44
CA ARG A 286 -7.33 -16.15 -24.34
C ARG A 286 -7.91 -16.51 -25.72
N GLU A 287 -7.92 -15.54 -26.63
CA GLU A 287 -8.52 -15.71 -27.96
C GLU A 287 -7.63 -16.48 -28.94
N GLU A 288 -6.32 -16.38 -28.82
CA GLU A 288 -5.38 -16.93 -29.80
C GLU A 288 -4.68 -18.18 -29.28
N TYR A 289 -4.88 -19.29 -29.96
CA TYR A 289 -4.31 -20.59 -29.60
C TYR A 289 -2.89 -20.82 -30.15
N LYS A 290 -2.41 -19.99 -31.08
CA LYS A 290 -1.03 -20.02 -31.60
C LYS A 290 -0.31 -18.71 -31.33
N TYR A 291 0.93 -18.80 -30.87
CA TYR A 291 1.76 -17.64 -30.53
C TYR A 291 1.91 -16.65 -31.67
N VAL A 292 2.08 -17.13 -32.91
CA VAL A 292 2.27 -16.27 -34.09
C VAL A 292 1.06 -15.36 -34.27
N PHE A 293 -0.15 -15.90 -34.21
CA PHE A 293 -1.39 -15.11 -34.36
C PHE A 293 -1.57 -14.13 -33.22
N TYR A 294 -1.25 -14.54 -31.99
CA TYR A 294 -1.25 -13.67 -30.81
C TYR A 294 -0.29 -12.48 -31.02
N ALA A 295 0.96 -12.76 -31.41
CA ALA A 295 1.97 -11.73 -31.59
C ALA A 295 1.58 -10.72 -32.69
N ASP A 296 1.05 -11.20 -33.82
CA ASP A 296 0.58 -10.34 -34.91
C ASP A 296 -0.64 -9.50 -34.51
N ARG A 297 -1.56 -10.08 -33.77
CA ARG A 297 -2.76 -9.36 -33.29
C ARG A 297 -2.41 -8.30 -32.24
N CYS A 298 -1.43 -8.56 -31.39
CA CYS A 298 -0.87 -7.55 -30.48
C CYS A 298 -0.28 -6.38 -31.26
N LYS A 299 0.54 -6.64 -32.29
CA LYS A 299 1.14 -5.60 -33.13
C LYS A 299 0.07 -4.75 -33.83
N LEU A 300 -0.95 -5.40 -34.42
CA LEU A 300 -2.08 -4.70 -35.07
C LEU A 300 -2.83 -3.77 -34.11
N LYS A 301 -2.89 -4.12 -32.82
CA LYS A 301 -3.53 -3.30 -31.77
C LYS A 301 -2.55 -2.33 -31.08
N GLY A 302 -1.30 -2.22 -31.54
CA GLY A 302 -0.28 -1.37 -30.92
C GLY A 302 0.15 -1.85 -29.54
N LEU A 303 -0.04 -3.14 -29.22
CA LEU A 303 0.34 -3.75 -27.96
C LEU A 303 1.67 -4.47 -28.08
N LYS A 304 2.46 -4.46 -27.00
CA LYS A 304 3.66 -5.26 -26.91
C LYS A 304 3.28 -6.72 -26.58
N PRO A 305 3.60 -7.71 -27.46
CA PRO A 305 3.33 -9.10 -27.16
C PRO A 305 4.23 -9.63 -26.04
N PHE A 306 3.76 -10.59 -25.27
CA PHE A 306 4.63 -11.40 -24.41
C PHE A 306 5.62 -12.19 -25.26
N SER A 307 6.76 -12.59 -24.68
CA SER A 307 7.60 -13.62 -25.29
C SER A 307 6.85 -14.94 -25.38
N GLU A 308 7.22 -15.81 -26.29
CA GLU A 308 6.53 -17.10 -26.45
C GLU A 308 6.46 -17.94 -25.16
N PRO A 309 7.55 -18.08 -24.37
CA PRO A 309 7.47 -18.78 -23.08
C PRO A 309 6.49 -18.12 -22.09
N ASN A 310 6.46 -16.79 -22.03
CA ASN A 310 5.54 -16.06 -21.17
C ASN A 310 4.09 -16.19 -21.63
N TRP A 311 3.85 -16.15 -22.93
CA TRP A 311 2.53 -16.39 -23.50
C TRP A 311 2.02 -17.79 -23.16
N GLN A 312 2.86 -18.84 -23.29
CA GLN A 312 2.50 -20.21 -22.88
C GLN A 312 2.12 -20.28 -21.41
N ARG A 313 2.91 -19.61 -20.54
CA ARG A 313 2.64 -19.54 -19.10
C ARG A 313 1.32 -18.84 -18.78
N VAL A 314 1.06 -17.70 -19.41
CA VAL A 314 -0.22 -16.98 -19.25
C VAL A 314 -1.39 -17.84 -19.72
N ARG A 315 -1.27 -18.54 -20.87
CA ARG A 315 -2.31 -19.45 -21.32
C ARG A 315 -2.55 -20.60 -20.35
N SER A 316 -1.51 -21.19 -19.79
CA SER A 316 -1.64 -22.25 -18.78
C SER A 316 -2.43 -21.77 -17.56
N LEU A 317 -2.15 -20.55 -17.07
CA LEU A 317 -2.91 -19.93 -15.99
C LEU A 317 -4.39 -19.68 -16.38
N LEU A 318 -4.65 -19.22 -17.60
CA LEU A 318 -6.01 -19.00 -18.09
C LEU A 318 -6.80 -20.30 -18.22
N ILE A 319 -6.14 -21.41 -18.58
CA ILE A 319 -6.74 -22.76 -18.59
C ILE A 319 -7.05 -23.20 -17.16
N GLU A 320 -6.09 -23.10 -16.24
CA GLU A 320 -6.25 -23.42 -14.83
C GLU A 320 -7.41 -22.64 -14.19
N TRP A 321 -7.54 -21.38 -14.54
CA TRP A 321 -8.63 -20.52 -14.04
C TRP A 321 -9.97 -20.75 -14.75
N GLY A 322 -10.03 -21.61 -15.77
CA GLY A 322 -11.25 -21.94 -16.51
C GLY A 322 -11.67 -20.89 -17.56
N TYR A 323 -10.80 -19.94 -17.91
CA TYR A 323 -11.09 -18.95 -18.97
C TYR A 323 -10.85 -19.49 -20.39
N ILE A 324 -10.09 -20.56 -20.53
CA ILE A 324 -9.84 -21.26 -21.80
C ILE A 324 -10.33 -22.69 -21.67
N ASN A 325 -11.19 -23.11 -22.60
CA ASN A 325 -11.64 -24.50 -22.71
C ASN A 325 -10.87 -25.20 -23.83
N VAL A 326 -9.89 -26.03 -23.48
CA VAL A 326 -9.02 -26.73 -24.43
C VAL A 326 -9.82 -27.70 -25.35
N GLN A 327 -10.85 -28.36 -24.83
CA GLN A 327 -11.69 -29.28 -25.65
C GLN A 327 -12.46 -28.54 -26.75
N ALA A 328 -12.88 -27.31 -26.47
CA ALA A 328 -13.54 -26.49 -27.47
C ALA A 328 -12.56 -25.97 -28.56
N GLU A 329 -11.29 -25.72 -28.18
CA GLU A 329 -10.23 -25.35 -29.13
C GLU A 329 -9.87 -26.52 -30.07
N GLU A 330 -9.70 -27.73 -29.56
CA GLU A 330 -9.42 -28.93 -30.36
C GLU A 330 -10.54 -29.23 -31.36
N ASN A 331 -11.80 -29.09 -30.95
CA ASN A 331 -12.96 -29.29 -31.82
C ASN A 331 -13.09 -28.21 -32.91
N SER A 332 -12.53 -27.02 -32.70
CA SER A 332 -12.52 -25.95 -33.71
C SER A 332 -11.41 -26.10 -34.76
N LEU A 333 -10.35 -26.85 -34.41
CA LEU A 333 -9.24 -27.16 -35.31
C LEU A 333 -9.52 -28.34 -36.26
N CYS A 334 -10.53 -29.15 -35.94
CA CYS A 334 -10.96 -30.30 -36.75
C CYS A 334 -12.08 -29.95 -37.75
N LYS A 335 -12.48 -28.68 -37.83
CA LYS A 335 -13.37 -28.14 -38.82
C LYS A 335 -12.65 -27.21 -39.78
#